data_c677de8610c466880134b06e844a0529
#
_entry.id   c677de8610c466880134b06e844a0529
#
_cell.length_a   1.000
_cell.length_b   1.000
_cell.length_c   1.000
_cell.angle_alpha   90.00
_cell.angle_beta   90.00
_cell.angle_gamma   90.00
#
_symmetry.space_group_name_H-M   'P 1'
#
loop_
_entity.id
_entity.type
_entity.pdbx_description
1 polymer ?
#
loop_
_entity_poly.entity_id
_entity_poly.type
_entity_poly.pdbx_seq_one_letter_code
_entity_poly.pdbx_strand_id
1 'polypeptide(L)'
;MSRERKSYCVYIMGSLSGTLYIGMTGNLRRRVFEHKFHRIEGFTDKYRVERLLYWESVDEVQHAINREKQLKGWRRSKKITLIEFVNPNWLDLARDWYPWMENSEGSRGPSTPQTDSHTRIRLLRSG
;
A
#
# COMPACT_ATOMS: atom_id res chain seq x y z
N MET A 1 28.38 -5.79 -13.01
CA MET A 1 27.91 -5.36 -12.55
C MET A 1 26.76 -5.18 -12.74
N SER A 2 26.37 -5.31 -12.38
CA SER A 2 25.26 -5.25 -12.66
C SER A 2 24.75 -4.11 -12.28
N ARG A 3 24.17 -3.61 -12.69
CA ARG A 3 23.71 -2.55 -12.44
C ARG A 3 22.46 -2.79 -11.98
N GLU A 4 21.98 -2.38 -11.04
CA GLU A 4 20.79 -2.63 -10.63
C GLU A 4 19.80 -2.01 -11.45
N ARG A 5 18.76 -2.64 -11.75
CA ARG A 5 17.79 -2.16 -12.54
C ARG A 5 16.95 -1.29 -11.73
N LYS A 6 16.67 -0.12 -12.00
CA LYS A 6 15.80 0.72 -11.26
C LYS A 6 14.39 0.38 -11.56
N SER A 7 13.53 0.39 -10.60
CA SER A 7 12.13 0.19 -10.84
C SER A 7 11.35 1.11 -9.93
N TYR A 8 10.15 1.42 -10.30
CA TYR A 8 9.33 2.34 -9.55
C TYR A 8 7.97 1.70 -9.35
N CYS A 9 7.28 2.04 -8.29
CA CYS A 9 5.95 1.52 -8.02
C CYS A 9 4.95 2.65 -8.00
N VAL A 10 3.80 2.38 -8.56
CA VAL A 10 2.67 3.30 -8.46
C VAL A 10 1.73 2.56 -7.55
N TYR A 11 1.22 3.21 -6.52
CA TYR A 11 0.44 2.52 -5.51
C TYR A 11 -0.79 3.30 -5.08
N ILE A 12 -1.74 2.60 -4.49
CA ILE A 12 -2.94 3.22 -3.95
C ILE A 12 -3.03 2.80 -2.50
N MET A 13 -3.09 3.76 -1.60
CA MET A 13 -3.28 3.48 -0.20
C MET A 13 -4.64 4.01 0.21
N GLY A 14 -5.20 3.51 1.26
CA GLY A 14 -6.51 3.93 1.70
C GLY A 14 -6.66 3.93 3.20
N SER A 15 -7.68 4.63 3.65
CA SER A 15 -7.99 4.68 5.06
C SER A 15 -9.19 3.77 5.28
N LEU A 16 -9.52 3.52 6.52
CA LEU A 16 -10.67 2.71 6.83
C LEU A 16 -11.94 3.45 6.42
N SER A 17 -11.90 4.76 6.40
CA SER A 17 -13.07 5.52 6.03
C SER A 17 -13.25 5.64 4.53
N GLY A 18 -12.30 5.13 3.75
CA GLY A 18 -12.46 5.15 2.31
C GLY A 18 -11.69 6.21 1.55
N THR A 19 -10.86 6.99 2.23
CA THR A 19 -10.05 7.98 1.54
C THR A 19 -8.95 7.25 0.79
N LEU A 20 -8.73 7.61 -0.47
CA LEU A 20 -7.71 6.97 -1.28
C LEU A 20 -6.57 7.94 -1.60
N TYR A 21 -5.36 7.42 -1.66
CA TYR A 21 -4.22 8.23 -1.98
C TYR A 21 -3.39 7.49 -3.02
N ILE A 22 -3.01 8.15 -4.11
CA ILE A 22 -2.22 7.54 -5.16
C ILE A 22 -0.85 8.18 -5.16
N GLY A 23 0.19 7.38 -5.21
CA GLY A 23 1.54 7.90 -5.22
C GLY A 23 2.47 7.03 -6.03
N MET A 24 3.71 7.45 -6.17
CA MET A 24 4.70 6.63 -6.81
C MET A 24 5.98 6.74 -6.01
N THR A 25 6.82 5.74 -6.08
CA THR A 25 8.03 5.73 -5.30
C THR A 25 9.04 4.77 -5.90
N GLY A 26 10.32 5.00 -5.66
CA GLY A 26 11.35 4.07 -6.06
C GLY A 26 11.59 3.04 -4.98
N ASN A 27 10.93 3.14 -3.83
CA ASN A 27 11.12 2.19 -2.75
C ASN A 27 9.79 2.01 -2.02
N LEU A 28 8.99 1.07 -2.51
CA LEU A 28 7.64 0.91 -1.99
C LEU A 28 7.63 0.54 -0.51
N ARG A 29 8.48 -0.39 -0.08
CA ARG A 29 8.46 -0.79 1.30
C ARG A 29 8.75 0.37 2.24
N ARG A 30 9.67 1.22 1.87
CA ARG A 30 10.00 2.33 2.73
C ARG A 30 8.89 3.35 2.71
N ARG A 31 8.31 3.63 1.56
CA ARG A 31 7.27 4.65 1.47
C ARG A 31 6.01 4.19 2.22
N VAL A 32 5.66 2.91 2.12
CA VAL A 32 4.49 2.41 2.82
C VAL A 32 4.75 2.46 4.33
N PHE A 33 6.00 2.21 4.74
CA PHE A 33 6.35 2.27 6.14
C PHE A 33 6.10 3.71 6.62
N GLU A 34 6.52 4.70 5.83
CA GLU A 34 6.37 6.08 6.22
C GLU A 34 4.91 6.47 6.36
N HIS A 35 4.06 5.93 5.49
CA HIS A 35 2.64 6.24 5.60
C HIS A 35 2.05 5.53 6.82
N LYS A 36 2.37 4.27 7.03
CA LYS A 36 1.77 3.53 8.11
C LYS A 36 2.15 4.06 9.47
N PHE A 37 3.38 4.50 9.61
CA PHE A 37 3.86 4.94 10.90
C PHE A 37 3.98 6.46 11.03
N HIS A 38 3.25 7.15 10.15
CA HIS A 38 3.11 8.59 10.25
C HIS A 38 4.43 9.35 10.24
N ARG A 39 5.31 8.96 9.33
CA ARG A 39 6.56 9.67 9.19
C ARG A 39 6.47 10.71 8.09
N ILE A 40 5.30 10.85 7.48
CA ILE A 40 5.09 11.83 6.45
C ILE A 40 3.94 12.67 6.90
N GLU A 41 4.10 13.99 6.87
CA GLU A 41 3.03 14.85 7.27
C GLU A 41 2.12 15.13 6.10
N GLY A 42 0.99 15.67 6.34
CA GLY A 42 0.12 16.10 5.27
C GLY A 42 -1.10 15.23 5.09
N PHE A 43 -1.53 15.11 3.84
CA PHE A 43 -2.77 14.44 3.53
C PHE A 43 -2.90 13.03 4.12
N THR A 44 -1.90 12.17 3.88
CA THR A 44 -2.05 10.81 4.32
C THR A 44 -2.05 10.69 5.83
N ASP A 45 -1.33 11.58 6.50
CA ASP A 45 -1.28 11.52 7.95
C ASP A 45 -2.61 12.03 8.50
N LYS A 46 -3.13 13.09 7.92
CA LYS A 46 -4.39 13.65 8.38
C LYS A 46 -5.54 12.69 8.23
N TYR A 47 -5.59 11.96 7.13
CA TYR A 47 -6.71 11.08 6.89
C TYR A 47 -6.45 9.61 7.23
N ARG A 48 -5.34 9.34 7.90
CA ARG A 48 -5.01 7.98 8.31
C ARG A 48 -5.00 6.99 7.16
N VAL A 49 -4.34 7.35 6.10
CA VAL A 49 -4.26 6.51 4.93
C VAL A 49 -3.12 5.54 5.18
N GLU A 50 -3.39 4.42 5.80
CA GLU A 50 -2.38 3.50 6.28
C GLU A 50 -2.42 2.11 5.68
N ARG A 51 -3.35 1.83 4.79
CA ARG A 51 -3.45 0.48 4.23
C ARG A 51 -3.05 0.48 2.78
N LEU A 52 -2.21 -0.47 2.36
CA LEU A 52 -1.80 -0.55 0.98
C LEU A 52 -2.81 -1.41 0.26
N LEU A 53 -3.53 -0.84 -0.69
CA LEU A 53 -4.60 -1.54 -1.36
C LEU A 53 -4.24 -2.04 -2.76
N TYR A 54 -3.25 -1.43 -3.39
CA TYR A 54 -2.88 -1.81 -4.75
C TYR A 54 -1.47 -1.27 -5.07
N TRP A 55 -0.71 -1.98 -5.87
CA TRP A 55 0.53 -1.42 -6.37
C TRP A 55 0.94 -2.13 -7.64
N GLU A 56 1.70 -1.47 -8.47
CA GLU A 56 2.20 -2.03 -9.69
C GLU A 56 3.62 -1.51 -9.90
N SER A 57 4.44 -2.26 -10.60
CA SER A 57 5.83 -1.92 -10.80
C SER A 57 6.06 -1.48 -12.22
N VAL A 58 6.89 -0.46 -12.40
CA VAL A 58 7.20 0.06 -13.73
C VAL A 58 8.68 0.27 -13.84
N ASP A 59 9.26 -0.01 -14.99
CA ASP A 59 10.69 0.10 -15.14
C ASP A 59 11.23 1.48 -15.35
N GLU A 60 10.47 2.39 -15.86
CA GLU A 60 10.97 3.72 -16.11
C GLU A 60 10.25 4.79 -15.34
N VAL A 61 11.00 5.78 -14.88
CA VAL A 61 10.41 6.81 -14.04
C VAL A 61 9.33 7.58 -14.80
N GLN A 62 9.55 7.84 -16.08
CA GLN A 62 8.55 8.62 -16.81
C GLN A 62 7.24 7.84 -16.94
N HIS A 63 7.31 6.52 -17.11
CA HIS A 63 6.12 5.73 -17.20
C HIS A 63 5.41 5.73 -15.84
N ALA A 64 6.16 5.75 -14.76
CA ALA A 64 5.56 5.76 -13.44
C ALA A 64 4.84 7.08 -13.21
N ILE A 65 5.46 8.17 -13.62
CA ILE A 65 4.86 9.48 -13.45
C ILE A 65 3.57 9.57 -14.26
N ASN A 66 3.61 9.06 -15.49
CA ASN A 66 2.43 9.11 -16.34
C ASN A 66 1.32 8.24 -15.76
N ARG A 67 1.67 7.09 -15.22
CA ARG A 67 0.66 6.20 -14.67
C ARG A 67 0.04 6.81 -13.41
N GLU A 68 0.86 7.44 -12.58
CA GLU A 68 0.34 8.04 -11.39
C GLU A 68 -0.65 9.14 -11.76
N LYS A 69 -0.32 9.96 -12.77
CA LYS A 69 -1.22 11.01 -13.18
C LYS A 69 -2.48 10.43 -13.76
N GLN A 70 -2.36 9.35 -14.51
CA GLN A 70 -3.52 8.73 -15.10
C GLN A 70 -4.47 8.27 -14.00
N LEU A 71 -3.95 7.56 -13.01
CA LEU A 71 -4.80 7.05 -11.95
C LEU A 71 -5.41 8.17 -11.12
N LYS A 72 -4.65 9.24 -10.91
CA LYS A 72 -5.20 10.34 -10.15
C LYS A 72 -6.34 11.00 -10.87
N GLY A 73 -6.34 10.94 -12.20
CA GLY A 73 -7.40 11.55 -12.97
C GLY A 73 -8.64 10.69 -13.11
N TRP A 74 -8.58 9.42 -12.69
CA TRP A 74 -9.74 8.57 -12.79
C TRP A 74 -10.78 8.92 -11.74
N ARG A 75 -12.05 8.62 -12.04
CA ARG A 75 -13.06 8.88 -11.06
C ARG A 75 -12.92 7.78 -10.02
N ARG A 76 -13.50 7.98 -8.88
CA ARG A 76 -13.37 7.06 -7.78
C ARG A 76 -13.82 5.65 -8.12
N SER A 77 -14.92 5.50 -8.83
CA SER A 77 -15.40 4.17 -9.13
C SER A 77 -14.41 3.36 -9.94
N LYS A 78 -13.65 4.02 -10.81
CA LYS A 78 -12.71 3.33 -11.63
C LYS A 78 -11.50 2.91 -10.80
N LYS A 79 -11.11 3.72 -9.82
CA LYS A 79 -10.02 3.37 -8.94
C LYS A 79 -10.41 2.16 -8.12
N ILE A 80 -11.65 2.12 -7.65
CA ILE A 80 -12.13 1.02 -6.86
C ILE A 80 -12.15 -0.26 -7.69
N THR A 81 -12.55 -0.17 -8.95
CA THR A 81 -12.56 -1.34 -9.82
C THR A 81 -11.13 -1.90 -9.95
N LEU A 82 -10.15 -1.01 -10.10
CA LEU A 82 -8.79 -1.46 -10.25
C LEU A 82 -8.33 -2.15 -8.96
N ILE A 83 -8.64 -1.59 -7.81
CA ILE A 83 -8.25 -2.18 -6.56
C ILE A 83 -8.88 -3.56 -6.42
N GLU A 84 -10.16 -3.66 -6.68
CA GLU A 84 -10.85 -4.91 -6.45
C GLU A 84 -10.51 -5.99 -7.47
N PHE A 85 -9.95 -5.61 -8.58
CA PHE A 85 -9.54 -6.59 -9.57
C PHE A 85 -8.43 -7.45 -8.96
N VAL A 86 -7.52 -6.88 -8.20
CA VAL A 86 -6.47 -7.67 -7.59
C VAL A 86 -6.64 -7.86 -6.09
N ASN A 87 -7.46 -7.09 -5.45
CA ASN A 87 -7.59 -7.11 -3.99
C ASN A 87 -9.07 -6.99 -3.63
N PRO A 88 -9.87 -7.98 -4.01
CA PRO A 88 -11.32 -7.91 -3.82
C PRO A 88 -11.77 -7.71 -2.38
N ASN A 89 -10.96 -8.10 -1.42
CA ASN A 89 -11.35 -7.96 -0.04
C ASN A 89 -10.74 -6.74 0.65
N TRP A 90 -10.10 -5.89 -0.11
CA TRP A 90 -9.51 -4.65 0.40
C TRP A 90 -8.58 -4.90 1.58
N LEU A 91 -7.76 -5.93 1.47
CA LEU A 91 -6.84 -6.23 2.53
C LEU A 91 -5.66 -5.27 2.48
N ASP A 92 -5.01 -5.06 3.59
CA ASP A 92 -3.81 -4.25 3.60
C ASP A 92 -2.70 -5.17 3.07
N LEU A 93 -2.28 -4.96 1.85
CA LEU A 93 -1.30 -5.83 1.22
C LEU A 93 0.06 -5.79 1.90
N ALA A 94 0.32 -4.79 2.71
CA ALA A 94 1.58 -4.67 3.41
C ALA A 94 1.48 -5.03 4.88
N ARG A 95 0.39 -5.68 5.29
CA ARG A 95 0.20 -5.93 6.70
C ARG A 95 1.29 -6.77 7.33
N ASP A 96 1.98 -7.59 6.58
CA ASP A 96 3.01 -8.41 7.17
C ASP A 96 4.41 -7.94 6.82
N TRP A 97 4.54 -6.77 6.26
CA TRP A 97 5.84 -6.32 5.80
C TRP A 97 6.77 -5.85 6.92
N TYR A 98 6.23 -5.48 8.06
CA TYR A 98 7.05 -4.90 9.12
C TYR A 98 6.87 -5.62 10.46
N PRO A 99 7.13 -6.93 10.48
CA PRO A 99 6.93 -7.69 11.71
C PRO A 99 7.78 -7.22 12.87
N TRP A 100 8.97 -6.68 12.57
CA TRP A 100 9.80 -6.22 13.67
C TRP A 100 9.18 -5.01 14.35
N MET A 101 8.37 -4.27 13.67
CA MET A 101 7.76 -3.13 14.32
C MET A 101 6.67 -3.62 15.25
N GLU A 102 5.96 -4.64 14.83
CA GLU A 102 4.93 -5.15 15.66
C GLU A 102 5.53 -5.75 16.88
N ASN A 103 6.63 -6.42 16.76
CA ASN A 103 7.23 -7.01 17.89
C ASN A 103 7.71 -5.95 18.85
N SER A 104 8.17 -4.85 18.40
CA SER A 104 8.67 -3.88 19.30
C SER A 104 7.53 -3.29 20.05
N GLU A 105 6.38 -3.32 19.51
CA GLU A 105 5.31 -2.80 20.24
C GLU A 105 4.55 -3.91 20.68
N GLY A 106 5.09 -5.03 20.63
CA GLY A 106 4.44 -6.21 20.95
C GLY A 106 3.67 -6.17 22.15
N SER A 107 3.94 -5.30 22.92
CA SER A 107 3.22 -5.30 24.06
C SER A 107 1.83 -5.38 23.74
N ARG A 108 1.39 -4.84 22.78
CA ARG A 108 0.10 -4.89 22.54
C ARG A 108 -0.21 -5.82 21.64
N GLY A 109 0.62 -6.37 21.19
CA GLY A 109 0.39 -7.27 20.23
C GLY A 109 -0.63 -8.23 20.33
N PRO A 110 -0.80 -8.68 21.25
CA PRO A 110 -1.68 -9.74 21.37
C PRO A 110 -2.83 -9.53 20.59
N SER A 111 -3.18 -8.69 20.71
CA SER A 111 -4.26 -8.55 20.10
C SER A 111 -4.30 -8.90 18.82
N THR A 112 -3.78 -8.74 18.35
CA THR A 112 -3.84 -8.99 17.15
C THR A 112 -3.97 -10.05 16.61
N PRO A 113 -3.68 -10.61 16.83
CA PRO A 113 -3.62 -11.73 16.23
C PRO A 113 -4.81 -12.06 15.64
N GLN A 114 -5.41 -11.93 16.01
CA GLN A 114 -6.42 -12.33 15.56
C GLN A 114 -6.66 -12.11 14.35
N THR A 115 -6.59 -11.61 14.15
CA THR A 115 -6.93 -11.32 13.07
C THR A 115 -6.38 -11.92 12.13
N ASP A 116 -5.70 -12.01 12.08
CA ASP A 116 -5.03 -12.42 11.17
C ASP A 116 -5.28 -13.56 10.61
N SER A 117 -5.46 -14.26 11.05
CA SER A 117 -5.58 -15.44 10.55
C SER A 117 -6.34 -15.43 9.40
N HIS A 118 -7.41 -15.26 9.42
CA HIS A 118 -8.20 -15.36 8.38
C HIS A 118 -7.69 -14.67 7.30
N THR A 119 -7.13 -13.80 7.53
CA THR A 119 -6.72 -13.09 6.51
C THR A 119 -5.83 -13.75 5.66
N ARG A 120 -5.05 -14.49 6.03
CA ARG A 120 -4.16 -15.08 5.27
C ARG A 120 -4.71 -15.68 4.18
N ILE A 121 -5.67 -16.15 4.21
CA ILE A 121 -6.23 -16.79 3.22
C ILE A 121 -6.36 -15.97 2.09
N ARG A 122 -6.83 -14.92 2.21
CA ARG A 122 -7.05 -14.22 1.15
C ARG A 122 -5.88 -13.83 0.55
N LEU A 123 -4.93 -13.88 1.15
CA LEU A 123 -3.78 -13.52 0.68
C LEU A 123 -3.55 -14.20 -0.48
N LEU A 124 -3.79 -15.29 -0.52
CA LEU A 124 -3.56 -15.99 -1.57
C LEU A 124 -4.11 -15.48 -2.72
N ARG A 125 -5.22 -15.19 -2.76
CA ARG A 125 -5.74 -14.82 -3.86
C ARG A 125 -5.25 -13.59 -4.27
N SER A 126 -4.94 -12.84 -3.50
CA SER A 126 -4.55 -11.63 -3.92
C SER A 126 -3.22 -11.78 -4.40
N GLY A 127 -2.58 -12.59 -4.06
CA GLY A 127 -1.27 -12.72 -4.48
C GLY A 127 -1.08 -13.01 -5.62
#